data_ded91946ce34ef6f311d3ab648bc204d
#
_entry.id   ded91946ce34ef6f311d3ab648bc204d
#
_cell.length_a   1.000
_cell.length_b   1.000
_cell.length_c   1.000
_cell.angle_alpha   90.00
_cell.angle_beta   90.00
_cell.angle_gamma   90.00
#
_symmetry.space_group_name_H-M   'P 1'
#
loop_
_entity.id
_entity.type
_entity.pdbx_description
1 polymer ?
#
loop_
_entity_poly.entity_id
_entity_poly.type
_entity_poly.pdbx_seq_one_letter_code
_entity_poly.pdbx_strand_id
1 'polypeptide(L)'
;MRKLLALTLFLSITSLASPASAARVAVLMSAKVAEYEEALRGFKEATPHQVVATYDMDGDVDRGQKYLAEIETKVKPDLIFAIGNWALQVVVSRPSSVPVVYAMVLNPTSIVGTDGKNVTGASMNVPVEQPIRLLKQLGSQIKRIGVIYNRARTGSLVRRAQVVARDEGLELVTREISSAKDVVAALESFQDGIDALWIVPDETVLSQAVVQQLLLFSYRRKVPVLGLSDRHAQMGALFALSFASGEDIGRQAGELAQAILGGRAAADVPFTNARKLHLTVNLKAAQKLGLEIPPAILSRATSVIQ
;
A
#
# COMPACT_ATOMS: atom_id res chain seq x y z
N MET A 1 -73.63 24.39 -30.30
CA MET A 1 -72.69 24.14 -29.20
C MET A 1 -71.58 23.21 -29.72
N ARG A 2 -70.44 23.78 -30.13
CA ARG A 2 -69.29 23.03 -30.66
C ARG A 2 -68.27 22.80 -29.51
N LYS A 3 -68.04 21.54 -29.14
CA LYS A 3 -67.00 21.17 -28.18
C LYS A 3 -65.65 21.06 -28.92
N LEU A 4 -64.72 21.96 -28.62
CA LEU A 4 -63.31 21.83 -29.02
C LEU A 4 -62.65 20.76 -28.11
N LEU A 5 -62.12 19.69 -28.72
CA LEU A 5 -61.23 18.74 -28.06
C LEU A 5 -59.77 19.25 -28.23
N ALA A 6 -59.13 19.67 -27.17
CA ALA A 6 -57.73 20.01 -27.16
C ALA A 6 -56.89 18.70 -27.00
N LEU A 7 -56.18 18.34 -28.06
CA LEU A 7 -55.24 17.17 -28.06
C LEU A 7 -53.90 17.66 -27.58
N THR A 8 -53.53 17.35 -26.33
CA THR A 8 -52.21 17.66 -25.75
C THR A 8 -51.21 16.60 -26.21
N LEU A 9 -50.29 17.01 -27.11
CA LEU A 9 -49.20 16.15 -27.60
C LEU A 9 -48.09 16.10 -26.55
N PHE A 10 -47.95 14.98 -25.82
CA PHE A 10 -46.81 14.76 -24.89
C PHE A 10 -45.59 14.38 -25.71
N LEU A 11 -44.66 15.32 -25.88
CA LEU A 11 -43.35 15.07 -26.53
C LEU A 11 -42.42 14.42 -25.53
N SER A 12 -42.34 13.08 -25.57
CA SER A 12 -41.38 12.32 -24.76
C SER A 12 -39.97 12.56 -25.33
N ILE A 13 -39.17 13.40 -24.65
CA ILE A 13 -37.75 13.57 -24.93
C ILE A 13 -37.03 12.32 -24.37
N THR A 14 -36.82 11.31 -25.20
CA THR A 14 -35.89 10.21 -24.92
C THR A 14 -34.47 10.79 -25.00
N SER A 15 -33.87 11.08 -23.82
CA SER A 15 -32.44 11.34 -23.72
C SER A 15 -31.67 10.12 -24.22
N LEU A 16 -31.18 10.19 -25.44
CA LEU A 16 -30.15 9.26 -25.94
C LEU A 16 -28.87 9.51 -25.11
N ALA A 17 -28.69 8.72 -24.05
CA ALA A 17 -27.42 8.66 -23.39
C ALA A 17 -26.39 8.13 -24.41
N SER A 18 -25.56 9.02 -24.95
CA SER A 18 -24.42 8.60 -25.76
C SER A 18 -23.60 7.61 -24.93
N PRO A 19 -23.19 6.47 -25.53
CA PRO A 19 -22.29 5.57 -24.83
C PRO A 19 -21.03 6.37 -24.49
N ALA A 20 -20.72 6.49 -23.18
CA ALA A 20 -19.49 7.11 -22.74
C ALA A 20 -18.34 6.36 -23.44
N SER A 21 -17.59 7.06 -24.29
CA SER A 21 -16.42 6.50 -24.97
C SER A 21 -15.48 5.98 -23.90
N ALA A 22 -14.99 4.75 -24.06
CA ALA A 22 -14.01 4.20 -23.15
C ALA A 22 -12.76 5.11 -23.11
N ALA A 23 -12.45 5.63 -21.93
CA ALA A 23 -11.30 6.52 -21.74
C ALA A 23 -9.99 5.76 -21.99
N ARG A 24 -8.97 6.51 -22.37
CA ARG A 24 -7.64 6.02 -22.76
C ARG A 24 -6.70 6.06 -21.56
N VAL A 25 -6.18 4.91 -21.15
CA VAL A 25 -5.21 4.79 -20.06
C VAL A 25 -3.83 4.43 -20.60
N ALA A 26 -2.80 5.19 -20.22
CA ALA A 26 -1.41 4.80 -20.41
C ALA A 26 -0.85 4.21 -19.13
N VAL A 27 -0.08 3.13 -19.24
CA VAL A 27 0.53 2.44 -18.10
C VAL A 27 2.03 2.68 -18.12
N LEU A 28 2.60 3.08 -16.97
CA LEU A 28 4.03 3.12 -16.72
C LEU A 28 4.35 2.18 -15.56
N MET A 29 5.17 1.16 -15.80
CA MET A 29 5.60 0.19 -14.79
C MET A 29 7.06 0.40 -14.42
N SER A 30 7.40 0.29 -13.14
CA SER A 30 8.77 0.36 -12.65
C SER A 30 9.66 -0.77 -13.17
N ALA A 31 9.09 -1.96 -13.33
CA ALA A 31 9.75 -3.15 -13.88
C ALA A 31 8.71 -4.19 -14.30
N LYS A 32 9.12 -5.17 -15.10
CA LYS A 32 8.27 -6.30 -15.47
C LYS A 32 8.47 -7.45 -14.49
N VAL A 33 7.71 -7.42 -13.39
CA VAL A 33 7.68 -8.49 -12.38
C VAL A 33 6.25 -9.02 -12.23
N ALA A 34 6.11 -10.26 -11.78
CA ALA A 34 4.83 -10.97 -11.73
C ALA A 34 3.74 -10.19 -10.97
N GLU A 35 4.08 -9.62 -9.82
CA GLU A 35 3.13 -8.87 -8.98
C GLU A 35 2.62 -7.59 -9.65
N TYR A 36 3.45 -6.96 -10.51
CA TYR A 36 3.05 -5.76 -11.27
C TYR A 36 2.16 -6.13 -12.45
N GLU A 37 2.43 -7.29 -13.09
CA GLU A 37 1.56 -7.83 -14.14
C GLU A 37 0.19 -8.26 -13.56
N GLU A 38 0.17 -8.81 -12.35
CA GLU A 38 -1.07 -9.07 -11.61
C GLU A 38 -1.85 -7.78 -11.34
N ALA A 39 -1.16 -6.72 -10.90
CA ALA A 39 -1.82 -5.43 -10.66
C ALA A 39 -2.40 -4.84 -11.95
N LEU A 40 -1.70 -4.95 -13.07
CA LEU A 40 -2.24 -4.52 -14.36
C LEU A 40 -3.46 -5.36 -14.78
N ARG A 41 -3.44 -6.66 -14.53
CA ARG A 41 -4.59 -7.54 -14.79
C ARG A 41 -5.80 -7.14 -13.95
N GLY A 42 -5.63 -7.02 -12.63
CA GLY A 42 -6.69 -6.60 -11.71
C GLY A 42 -7.26 -5.21 -12.05
N PHE A 43 -6.41 -4.27 -12.49
CA PHE A 43 -6.85 -2.97 -12.98
C PHE A 43 -7.75 -3.10 -14.20
N LYS A 44 -7.33 -3.88 -15.23
CA LYS A 44 -8.12 -4.08 -16.45
C LYS A 44 -9.47 -4.76 -16.21
N GLU A 45 -9.53 -5.65 -15.22
CA GLU A 45 -10.79 -6.31 -14.84
C GLU A 45 -11.77 -5.38 -14.11
N ALA A 46 -11.24 -4.40 -13.38
CA ALA A 46 -12.04 -3.49 -12.56
C ALA A 46 -12.51 -2.23 -13.29
N THR A 47 -12.08 -2.01 -14.54
CA THR A 47 -12.45 -0.81 -15.28
C THR A 47 -12.77 -1.14 -16.73
N PRO A 48 -13.83 -0.51 -17.32
CA PRO A 48 -14.15 -0.68 -18.74
C PRO A 48 -13.25 0.13 -19.67
N HIS A 49 -12.30 0.91 -19.12
CA HIS A 49 -11.45 1.81 -19.87
C HIS A 49 -10.31 1.10 -20.58
N GLN A 50 -9.87 1.66 -21.71
CA GLN A 50 -8.90 1.01 -22.57
C GLN A 50 -7.46 1.35 -22.18
N VAL A 51 -6.65 0.34 -21.89
CA VAL A 51 -5.18 0.49 -21.80
C VAL A 51 -4.64 0.58 -23.23
N VAL A 52 -4.26 1.79 -23.65
CA VAL A 52 -3.81 2.08 -25.03
C VAL A 52 -2.30 1.97 -25.19
N ALA A 53 -1.53 2.05 -24.12
CA ALA A 53 -0.07 1.88 -24.14
C ALA A 53 0.41 1.37 -22.78
N THR A 54 1.49 0.55 -22.80
CA THR A 54 2.15 0.04 -21.60
C THR A 54 3.65 0.17 -21.80
N TYR A 55 4.32 0.82 -20.86
CA TYR A 55 5.75 1.08 -20.84
C TYR A 55 6.38 0.43 -19.61
N ASP A 56 7.46 -0.31 -19.84
CA ASP A 56 8.27 -0.92 -18.78
C ASP A 56 9.60 -0.16 -18.66
N MET A 57 9.83 0.41 -17.47
CA MET A 57 11.06 1.15 -17.17
C MET A 57 12.27 0.23 -17.01
N ASP A 58 12.04 -1.05 -16.72
CA ASP A 58 13.10 -2.03 -16.41
C ASP A 58 14.07 -1.50 -15.32
N GLY A 59 13.51 -0.84 -14.31
CA GLY A 59 14.26 -0.24 -13.20
C GLY A 59 15.05 1.04 -13.54
N ASP A 60 14.95 1.54 -14.76
CA ASP A 60 15.70 2.71 -15.25
C ASP A 60 14.83 3.97 -15.22
N VAL A 61 15.16 4.90 -14.31
CA VAL A 61 14.44 6.17 -14.12
C VAL A 61 14.56 7.07 -15.35
N ASP A 62 15.72 7.12 -16.02
CA ASP A 62 15.92 7.96 -17.20
C ASP A 62 15.10 7.46 -18.38
N ARG A 63 14.96 6.13 -18.51
CA ARG A 63 14.02 5.49 -19.46
C ARG A 63 12.59 5.87 -19.13
N GLY A 64 12.23 5.85 -17.84
CA GLY A 64 10.91 6.28 -17.37
C GLY A 64 10.59 7.73 -17.75
N GLN A 65 11.55 8.65 -17.63
CA GLN A 65 11.38 10.05 -18.02
C GLN A 65 11.13 10.21 -19.54
N LYS A 66 11.82 9.41 -20.37
CA LYS A 66 11.60 9.38 -21.82
C LYS A 66 10.20 8.87 -22.15
N TYR A 67 9.77 7.79 -21.48
CA TYR A 67 8.42 7.24 -21.66
C TYR A 67 7.33 8.21 -21.20
N LEU A 68 7.53 8.90 -20.08
CA LEU A 68 6.57 9.91 -19.63
C LEU A 68 6.42 11.03 -20.66
N ALA A 69 7.52 11.52 -21.24
CA ALA A 69 7.46 12.51 -22.30
C ALA A 69 6.71 11.99 -23.55
N GLU A 70 6.88 10.73 -23.92
CA GLU A 70 6.14 10.10 -25.00
C GLU A 70 4.65 9.94 -24.69
N ILE A 71 4.31 9.51 -23.46
CA ILE A 71 2.93 9.40 -22.99
C ILE A 71 2.22 10.76 -23.13
N GLU A 72 2.84 11.85 -22.68
CA GLU A 72 2.23 13.17 -22.69
C GLU A 72 2.12 13.78 -24.09
N THR A 73 3.10 13.53 -24.97
CA THR A 73 3.14 14.19 -26.28
C THR A 73 2.46 13.39 -27.41
N LYS A 74 2.64 12.06 -27.40
CA LYS A 74 2.15 11.18 -28.47
C LYS A 74 0.88 10.42 -28.08
N VAL A 75 0.86 9.80 -26.89
CA VAL A 75 -0.29 8.98 -26.45
C VAL A 75 -1.44 9.86 -26.03
N LYS A 76 -1.20 10.92 -25.25
CA LYS A 76 -2.21 11.86 -24.72
C LYS A 76 -3.37 11.11 -24.08
N PRO A 77 -3.14 10.33 -23.02
CA PRO A 77 -4.17 9.56 -22.36
C PRO A 77 -5.06 10.45 -21.48
N ASP A 78 -6.23 9.94 -21.11
CA ASP A 78 -7.13 10.55 -20.13
C ASP A 78 -6.69 10.27 -18.67
N LEU A 79 -5.84 9.24 -18.47
CA LEU A 79 -5.32 8.84 -17.17
C LEU A 79 -3.98 8.10 -17.33
N ILE A 80 -3.05 8.33 -16.41
CA ILE A 80 -1.81 7.54 -16.29
C ILE A 80 -1.96 6.56 -15.12
N PHE A 81 -1.74 5.28 -15.38
CA PHE A 81 -1.65 4.24 -14.35
C PHE A 81 -0.18 3.92 -14.06
N ALA A 82 0.31 4.31 -12.88
CA ALA A 82 1.69 4.10 -12.45
C ALA A 82 1.79 2.87 -11.56
N ILE A 83 2.63 1.89 -11.92
CA ILE A 83 2.81 0.64 -11.15
C ILE A 83 4.21 0.60 -10.56
N GLY A 84 4.28 0.64 -9.22
CA GLY A 84 5.53 0.60 -8.44
C GLY A 84 6.11 1.97 -8.11
N ASN A 85 7.05 1.99 -7.15
CA ASN A 85 7.58 3.22 -6.56
C ASN A 85 8.28 4.13 -7.58
N TRP A 86 9.12 3.57 -8.46
CA TRP A 86 9.88 4.36 -9.45
C TRP A 86 8.98 4.96 -10.52
N ALA A 87 7.96 4.21 -10.98
CA ALA A 87 6.98 4.75 -11.91
C ALA A 87 6.23 5.93 -11.29
N LEU A 88 5.81 5.82 -10.02
CA LEU A 88 5.18 6.92 -9.31
C LEU A 88 6.13 8.12 -9.18
N GLN A 89 7.39 7.91 -8.78
CA GLN A 89 8.39 8.99 -8.72
C GLN A 89 8.55 9.72 -10.04
N VAL A 90 8.60 8.98 -11.15
CA VAL A 90 8.72 9.58 -12.50
C VAL A 90 7.51 10.43 -12.83
N VAL A 91 6.29 9.92 -12.64
CA VAL A 91 5.08 10.65 -13.04
C VAL A 91 4.79 11.88 -12.16
N VAL A 92 5.26 11.89 -10.91
CA VAL A 92 5.10 13.06 -10.02
C VAL A 92 6.29 14.02 -10.06
N SER A 93 7.36 13.70 -10.79
CA SER A 93 8.58 14.54 -10.87
C SER A 93 8.34 15.90 -11.51
N ARG A 94 7.24 16.06 -12.23
CA ARG A 94 6.82 17.31 -12.87
C ARG A 94 5.30 17.45 -12.85
N PRO A 95 4.78 18.69 -12.87
CA PRO A 95 3.34 18.93 -12.96
C PRO A 95 2.76 18.35 -14.24
N SER A 96 1.64 17.64 -14.12
CA SER A 96 0.84 17.16 -15.26
C SER A 96 -0.64 17.43 -15.00
N SER A 97 -1.37 17.78 -16.07
CA SER A 97 -2.83 17.90 -16.01
C SER A 97 -3.53 16.55 -16.10
N VAL A 98 -2.83 15.52 -16.59
CA VAL A 98 -3.38 14.17 -16.69
C VAL A 98 -3.44 13.54 -15.30
N PRO A 99 -4.60 13.06 -14.83
CA PRO A 99 -4.71 12.40 -13.53
C PRO A 99 -3.88 11.12 -13.47
N VAL A 100 -3.32 10.86 -12.30
CA VAL A 100 -2.49 9.69 -12.02
C VAL A 100 -3.17 8.81 -10.99
N VAL A 101 -3.31 7.53 -11.31
CA VAL A 101 -3.64 6.49 -10.35
C VAL A 101 -2.44 5.56 -10.21
N TYR A 102 -2.03 5.26 -8.98
CA TYR A 102 -0.94 4.32 -8.74
C TYR A 102 -1.41 3.01 -8.13
N ALA A 103 -0.61 1.96 -8.33
CA ALA A 103 -0.69 0.68 -7.63
C ALA A 103 0.70 0.17 -7.27
N MET A 104 0.77 -0.81 -6.37
CA MET A 104 2.02 -1.47 -5.97
C MET A 104 3.08 -0.50 -5.45
N VAL A 105 2.64 0.51 -4.69
CA VAL A 105 3.50 1.53 -4.08
C VAL A 105 3.50 1.35 -2.57
N LEU A 106 4.70 1.21 -2.01
CA LEU A 106 4.90 1.20 -0.58
C LEU A 106 5.13 2.64 -0.09
N ASN A 107 4.40 3.05 0.94
CA ASN A 107 4.50 4.37 1.57
C ASN A 107 4.40 5.55 0.57
N PRO A 108 3.31 5.65 -0.22
CA PRO A 108 3.17 6.65 -1.29
C PRO A 108 3.29 8.10 -0.80
N THR A 109 2.96 8.38 0.46
CA THR A 109 3.06 9.73 1.05
C THR A 109 4.50 10.25 1.09
N SER A 110 5.51 9.37 1.10
CA SER A 110 6.92 9.76 1.00
C SER A 110 7.33 10.19 -0.41
N ILE A 111 6.55 9.84 -1.42
CA ILE A 111 6.81 10.12 -2.84
C ILE A 111 5.95 11.31 -3.31
N VAL A 112 4.65 11.26 -3.04
CA VAL A 112 3.67 12.26 -3.52
C VAL A 112 3.72 13.53 -2.68
N GLY A 113 4.19 13.46 -1.43
CA GLY A 113 4.09 14.58 -0.47
C GLY A 113 2.64 14.86 -0.08
N THR A 114 2.40 16.08 0.45
CA THR A 114 1.07 16.54 0.88
C THR A 114 0.27 17.24 -0.22
N ASP A 115 0.91 17.62 -1.32
CA ASP A 115 0.36 18.51 -2.35
C ASP A 115 -0.05 17.78 -3.65
N GLY A 116 -0.12 16.46 -3.63
CA GLY A 116 -0.44 15.63 -4.80
C GLY A 116 -1.88 15.77 -5.29
N LYS A 117 -2.27 16.96 -5.75
CA LYS A 117 -3.65 17.32 -6.12
C LYS A 117 -4.23 16.48 -7.27
N ASN A 118 -3.39 15.84 -8.08
CA ASN A 118 -3.83 15.09 -9.26
C ASN A 118 -3.40 13.62 -9.21
N VAL A 119 -3.08 13.12 -8.00
CA VAL A 119 -2.52 11.78 -7.80
C VAL A 119 -3.27 11.07 -6.68
N THR A 120 -3.78 9.88 -6.97
CA THR A 120 -4.33 8.95 -5.99
C THR A 120 -3.95 7.52 -6.34
N GLY A 121 -4.36 6.55 -5.56
CA GLY A 121 -4.09 5.15 -5.88
C GLY A 121 -4.34 4.17 -4.76
N ALA A 122 -3.98 2.92 -4.99
CA ALA A 122 -4.04 1.82 -4.05
C ALA A 122 -2.62 1.42 -3.61
N SER A 123 -2.29 1.66 -2.35
CA SER A 123 -0.98 1.34 -1.80
C SER A 123 -0.87 -0.11 -1.34
N MET A 124 0.36 -0.61 -1.25
CA MET A 124 0.66 -1.89 -0.60
C MET A 124 0.64 -1.81 0.92
N ASN A 125 0.44 -0.62 1.50
CA ASN A 125 0.47 -0.45 2.94
C ASN A 125 -0.67 -1.22 3.60
N VAL A 126 -0.33 -1.91 4.68
CA VAL A 126 -1.30 -2.46 5.62
C VAL A 126 -1.81 -1.32 6.51
N PRO A 127 -3.15 -1.17 6.72
CA PRO A 127 -3.68 -0.19 7.66
C PRO A 127 -3.03 -0.36 9.05
N VAL A 128 -2.60 0.74 9.68
CA VAL A 128 -1.79 0.71 10.92
C VAL A 128 -2.50 0.05 12.11
N GLU A 129 -3.82 -0.04 12.08
CA GLU A 129 -4.64 -0.71 13.06
C GLU A 129 -4.41 -2.22 13.08
N GLN A 130 -4.14 -2.81 11.93
CA GLN A 130 -4.03 -4.26 11.77
C GLN A 130 -2.79 -4.84 12.47
N PRO A 131 -1.55 -4.34 12.24
CA PRO A 131 -0.37 -4.81 12.96
C PRO A 131 -0.46 -4.60 14.48
N ILE A 132 -1.01 -3.48 14.94
CA ILE A 132 -1.16 -3.17 16.36
C ILE A 132 -2.13 -4.15 17.02
N ARG A 133 -3.30 -4.37 16.43
CA ARG A 133 -4.30 -5.33 16.95
C ARG A 133 -3.81 -6.77 16.88
N LEU A 134 -3.07 -7.14 15.84
CA LEU A 134 -2.49 -8.48 15.72
C LEU A 134 -1.51 -8.76 16.88
N LEU A 135 -0.61 -7.81 17.18
CA LEU A 135 0.32 -7.95 18.29
C LEU A 135 -0.39 -7.97 19.65
N LYS A 136 -1.39 -7.13 19.86
CA LYS A 136 -2.23 -7.13 21.07
C LYS A 136 -2.92 -8.48 21.32
N GLN A 137 -3.33 -9.17 20.26
CA GLN A 137 -3.98 -10.49 20.32
C GLN A 137 -3.06 -11.62 20.84
N LEU A 138 -1.74 -11.41 20.88
CA LEU A 138 -0.81 -12.37 21.49
C LEU A 138 -1.02 -12.54 23.00
N GLY A 139 -1.68 -11.59 23.65
CA GLY A 139 -2.04 -11.68 25.06
C GLY A 139 -1.81 -10.39 25.83
N SER A 140 -2.24 -10.40 27.11
CA SER A 140 -2.21 -9.22 27.99
C SER A 140 -0.80 -8.76 28.36
N GLN A 141 0.22 -9.60 28.16
CA GLN A 141 1.63 -9.27 28.36
C GLN A 141 2.15 -8.26 27.32
N ILE A 142 1.51 -8.15 26.16
CA ILE A 142 1.92 -7.16 25.13
C ILE A 142 1.35 -5.80 25.55
N LYS A 143 2.24 -4.89 25.94
CA LYS A 143 1.93 -3.51 26.30
C LYS A 143 2.76 -2.52 25.51
N ARG A 144 4.02 -2.84 25.19
CA ARG A 144 5.01 -1.95 24.61
C ARG A 144 5.51 -2.52 23.29
N ILE A 145 5.16 -1.85 22.17
CA ILE A 145 5.56 -2.24 20.83
C ILE A 145 6.73 -1.34 20.39
N GLY A 146 7.89 -1.93 20.15
CA GLY A 146 9.06 -1.23 19.62
C GLY A 146 8.96 -0.98 18.12
N VAL A 147 9.37 0.20 17.69
CA VAL A 147 9.48 0.58 16.27
C VAL A 147 10.77 1.36 16.06
N ILE A 148 11.56 0.95 15.07
CA ILE A 148 12.72 1.72 14.58
C ILE A 148 12.37 2.27 13.19
N TYR A 149 12.59 3.56 12.96
CA TYR A 149 12.15 4.21 11.73
C TYR A 149 12.99 5.45 11.40
N ASN A 150 12.94 5.86 10.14
CA ASN A 150 13.45 7.14 9.69
C ASN A 150 12.30 8.15 9.56
N ARG A 151 12.38 9.27 10.32
CA ARG A 151 11.32 10.28 10.37
C ARG A 151 10.97 10.84 8.99
N ALA A 152 11.98 11.08 8.15
CA ALA A 152 11.77 11.63 6.83
C ALA A 152 10.98 10.68 5.90
N ARG A 153 11.05 9.36 6.16
CA ARG A 153 10.42 8.34 5.33
C ARG A 153 9.05 7.89 5.86
N THR A 154 8.98 7.56 7.15
CA THR A 154 7.77 6.94 7.73
C THR A 154 7.24 7.68 8.96
N GLY A 155 7.70 8.88 9.23
CA GLY A 155 7.27 9.66 10.40
C GLY A 155 5.76 9.91 10.47
N SER A 156 5.07 10.12 9.36
CA SER A 156 3.61 10.28 9.31
C SER A 156 2.87 8.99 9.68
N LEU A 157 3.35 7.84 9.19
CA LEU A 157 2.81 6.52 9.50
C LEU A 157 2.98 6.23 10.99
N VAL A 158 4.19 6.46 11.55
CA VAL A 158 4.50 6.21 12.96
C VAL A 158 3.66 7.09 13.88
N ARG A 159 3.46 8.37 13.57
CA ARG A 159 2.56 9.25 14.34
C ARG A 159 1.12 8.73 14.38
N ARG A 160 0.58 8.27 13.25
CA ARG A 160 -0.75 7.64 13.22
C ARG A 160 -0.78 6.36 14.06
N ALA A 161 0.25 5.53 13.94
CA ALA A 161 0.37 4.30 14.71
C ALA A 161 0.45 4.56 16.22
N GLN A 162 1.09 5.65 16.67
CA GLN A 162 1.11 6.06 18.08
C GLN A 162 -0.29 6.40 18.62
N VAL A 163 -1.12 7.06 17.81
CA VAL A 163 -2.52 7.33 18.20
C VAL A 163 -3.28 6.02 18.34
N VAL A 164 -3.23 5.16 17.31
CA VAL A 164 -3.93 3.87 17.32
C VAL A 164 -3.47 2.97 18.48
N ALA A 165 -2.15 2.91 18.75
CA ALA A 165 -1.62 2.12 19.85
C ALA A 165 -2.20 2.59 21.20
N ARG A 166 -2.24 3.89 21.44
CA ARG A 166 -2.83 4.49 22.65
C ARG A 166 -4.32 4.15 22.78
N ASP A 167 -5.08 4.27 21.68
CA ASP A 167 -6.51 3.95 21.67
C ASP A 167 -6.75 2.46 21.96
N GLU A 168 -5.82 1.60 21.57
CA GLU A 168 -5.83 0.17 21.88
C GLU A 168 -5.26 -0.18 23.28
N GLY A 169 -4.84 0.81 24.08
CA GLY A 169 -4.26 0.62 25.42
C GLY A 169 -2.82 0.10 25.39
N LEU A 170 -2.08 0.39 24.31
CA LEU A 170 -0.69 0.01 24.09
C LEU A 170 0.21 1.25 23.99
N GLU A 171 1.50 1.07 24.24
CA GLU A 171 2.54 2.08 24.01
C GLU A 171 3.34 1.73 22.76
N LEU A 172 3.50 2.68 21.83
CA LEU A 172 4.43 2.55 20.71
C LEU A 172 5.75 3.21 21.11
N VAL A 173 6.75 2.40 21.46
CA VAL A 173 8.08 2.84 21.85
C VAL A 173 8.93 3.02 20.60
N THR A 174 9.22 4.26 20.23
CA THR A 174 9.86 4.57 18.95
C THR A 174 11.33 4.92 19.10
N ARG A 175 12.15 4.52 18.12
CA ARG A 175 13.55 4.94 17.95
C ARG A 175 13.74 5.49 16.57
N GLU A 176 14.14 6.75 16.50
CA GLU A 176 14.43 7.43 15.25
C GLU A 176 15.86 7.19 14.83
N ILE A 177 16.07 6.86 13.57
CA ILE A 177 17.39 6.66 12.96
C ILE A 177 17.49 7.46 11.64
N SER A 178 18.72 7.77 11.27
CA SER A 178 19.01 8.44 9.98
C SER A 178 19.55 7.45 8.95
N SER A 179 20.14 6.35 9.39
CA SER A 179 20.77 5.36 8.51
C SER A 179 20.64 3.93 9.07
N ALA A 180 20.82 2.93 8.22
CA ALA A 180 20.85 1.51 8.62
C ALA A 180 21.94 1.19 9.66
N LYS A 181 23.01 1.99 9.72
CA LYS A 181 24.12 1.81 10.69
C LYS A 181 23.69 2.07 12.13
N ASP A 182 22.64 2.88 12.33
CA ASP A 182 22.14 3.28 13.64
C ASP A 182 21.25 2.20 14.29
N VAL A 183 20.85 1.17 13.54
CA VAL A 183 19.87 0.17 13.98
C VAL A 183 20.32 -0.61 15.21
N VAL A 184 21.61 -1.00 15.29
CA VAL A 184 22.13 -1.77 16.42
C VAL A 184 22.04 -0.96 17.71
N ALA A 185 22.49 0.30 17.69
CA ALA A 185 22.40 1.21 18.83
C ALA A 185 20.92 1.49 19.21
N ALA A 186 20.03 1.63 18.22
CA ALA A 186 18.61 1.80 18.44
C ALA A 186 17.99 0.57 19.15
N LEU A 187 18.37 -0.65 18.74
CA LEU A 187 17.93 -1.90 19.41
C LEU A 187 18.41 -1.98 20.86
N GLU A 188 19.69 -1.66 21.08
CA GLU A 188 20.27 -1.66 22.44
C GLU A 188 19.61 -0.62 23.35
N SER A 189 19.13 0.49 22.80
CA SER A 189 18.44 1.52 23.56
C SER A 189 17.02 1.16 24.04
N PHE A 190 16.47 0.00 23.66
CA PHE A 190 15.24 -0.54 24.26
C PHE A 190 15.49 -1.17 25.64
N GLN A 191 16.31 -0.52 26.48
CA GLN A 191 16.70 -1.04 27.81
C GLN A 191 15.53 -1.23 28.75
N ASP A 192 14.53 -0.33 28.69
CA ASP A 192 13.31 -0.40 29.50
C ASP A 192 12.35 -1.53 29.07
N GLY A 193 12.77 -2.29 28.07
CA GLY A 193 12.01 -3.40 27.51
C GLY A 193 10.96 -2.97 26.48
N ILE A 194 10.73 -3.87 25.55
CA ILE A 194 9.57 -3.89 24.67
C ILE A 194 9.03 -5.33 24.66
N ASP A 195 7.73 -5.48 24.44
CA ASP A 195 7.07 -6.80 24.46
C ASP A 195 6.92 -7.38 23.05
N ALA A 196 6.99 -6.53 22.02
CA ALA A 196 6.99 -6.90 20.62
C ALA A 196 7.77 -5.87 19.79
N LEU A 197 8.25 -6.27 18.61
CA LEU A 197 8.90 -5.39 17.65
C LEU A 197 8.12 -5.42 16.33
N TRP A 198 7.75 -4.24 15.84
CA TRP A 198 7.09 -4.10 14.55
C TRP A 198 8.03 -3.47 13.53
N ILE A 199 8.30 -4.19 12.44
CA ILE A 199 9.01 -3.68 11.26
C ILE A 199 8.02 -2.84 10.46
N VAL A 200 8.30 -1.54 10.32
CA VAL A 200 7.49 -0.62 9.51
C VAL A 200 8.01 -0.56 8.06
N PRO A 201 7.19 -0.12 7.08
CA PRO A 201 7.58 0.00 5.68
C PRO A 201 8.54 1.17 5.44
N ASP A 202 9.76 1.06 5.96
CA ASP A 202 10.82 2.06 5.92
C ASP A 202 12.07 1.45 5.26
N GLU A 203 12.46 1.98 4.10
CA GLU A 203 13.61 1.47 3.35
C GLU A 203 14.91 1.45 4.16
N THR A 204 15.04 2.33 5.17
CA THR A 204 16.22 2.37 6.05
C THR A 204 16.36 1.09 6.89
N VAL A 205 15.24 0.42 7.21
CA VAL A 205 15.22 -0.79 8.06
C VAL A 205 14.90 -2.09 7.30
N LEU A 206 14.66 -2.02 5.99
CA LEU A 206 14.22 -3.19 5.21
C LEU A 206 15.36 -3.97 4.53
N SER A 207 16.61 -3.52 4.62
CA SER A 207 17.70 -4.32 4.06
C SER A 207 17.83 -5.67 4.79
N GLN A 208 18.21 -6.72 4.05
CA GLN A 208 18.35 -8.05 4.62
C GLN A 208 19.25 -8.07 5.86
N ALA A 209 20.36 -7.32 5.84
CA ALA A 209 21.30 -7.25 6.97
C ALA A 209 20.63 -6.62 8.21
N VAL A 210 19.83 -5.57 8.04
CA VAL A 210 19.09 -4.94 9.13
C VAL A 210 18.03 -5.89 9.68
N VAL A 211 17.23 -6.50 8.83
CA VAL A 211 16.21 -7.48 9.27
C VAL A 211 16.83 -8.61 10.07
N GLN A 212 18.01 -9.11 9.67
CA GLN A 212 18.75 -10.11 10.46
C GLN A 212 19.11 -9.60 11.86
N GLN A 213 19.53 -8.35 12.02
CA GLN A 213 19.82 -7.77 13.34
C GLN A 213 18.56 -7.68 14.22
N LEU A 214 17.43 -7.25 13.63
CA LEU A 214 16.14 -7.21 14.31
C LEU A 214 15.72 -8.61 14.81
N LEU A 215 15.92 -9.64 13.99
CA LEU A 215 15.59 -11.03 14.36
C LEU A 215 16.57 -11.60 15.39
N LEU A 216 17.87 -11.29 15.32
CA LEU A 216 18.82 -11.67 16.36
C LEU A 216 18.47 -11.05 17.71
N PHE A 217 18.10 -9.78 17.74
CA PHE A 217 17.59 -9.11 18.95
C PHE A 217 16.34 -9.81 19.47
N SER A 218 15.38 -10.10 18.61
CA SER A 218 14.16 -10.84 18.91
C SER A 218 14.43 -12.13 19.69
N TYR A 219 15.26 -13.00 19.13
CA TYR A 219 15.56 -14.29 19.77
C TYR A 219 16.35 -14.17 21.07
N ARG A 220 17.29 -13.23 21.16
CA ARG A 220 18.07 -12.99 22.39
C ARG A 220 17.20 -12.46 23.52
N ARG A 221 16.22 -11.60 23.21
CA ARG A 221 15.37 -10.93 24.18
C ARG A 221 13.99 -11.58 24.36
N LYS A 222 13.69 -12.64 23.60
CA LYS A 222 12.36 -13.29 23.57
C LYS A 222 11.24 -12.34 23.16
N VAL A 223 11.51 -11.38 22.30
CA VAL A 223 10.59 -10.37 21.79
C VAL A 223 10.09 -10.78 20.42
N PRO A 224 8.78 -11.06 20.21
CA PRO A 224 8.23 -11.42 18.92
C PRO A 224 8.37 -10.27 17.90
N VAL A 225 8.66 -10.62 16.64
CA VAL A 225 8.73 -9.67 15.54
C VAL A 225 7.55 -9.85 14.60
N LEU A 226 6.92 -8.73 14.25
CA LEU A 226 5.97 -8.63 13.14
C LEU A 226 6.66 -8.01 11.94
N GLY A 227 6.78 -8.77 10.85
CA GLY A 227 7.35 -8.37 9.57
C GLY A 227 6.31 -7.96 8.54
N LEU A 228 6.78 -7.59 7.34
CA LEU A 228 5.97 -7.06 6.24
C LEU A 228 5.76 -8.05 5.09
N SER A 229 6.41 -9.19 5.10
CA SER A 229 6.37 -10.15 3.99
C SER A 229 6.67 -11.57 4.47
N ASP A 230 6.25 -12.56 3.71
CA ASP A 230 6.54 -13.97 3.95
C ASP A 230 8.02 -14.22 4.11
N ARG A 231 8.87 -13.50 3.37
CA ARG A 231 10.32 -13.58 3.52
C ARG A 231 10.77 -13.25 4.94
N HIS A 232 10.16 -12.22 5.59
CA HIS A 232 10.49 -11.91 6.99
C HIS A 232 10.08 -13.05 7.93
N ALA A 233 8.92 -13.67 7.70
CA ALA A 233 8.51 -14.86 8.46
C ALA A 233 9.46 -16.06 8.22
N GLN A 234 9.85 -16.32 6.98
CA GLN A 234 10.82 -17.35 6.63
C GLN A 234 12.20 -17.11 7.27
N MET A 235 12.62 -15.86 7.42
CA MET A 235 13.85 -15.47 8.10
C MET A 235 13.75 -15.62 9.62
N GLY A 236 12.54 -15.76 10.20
CA GLY A 236 12.32 -16.00 11.62
C GLY A 236 11.43 -15.00 12.36
N ALA A 237 10.78 -14.06 11.68
CA ALA A 237 9.74 -13.26 12.30
C ALA A 237 8.56 -14.15 12.73
N LEU A 238 7.93 -13.82 13.87
CA LEU A 238 6.77 -14.57 14.37
C LEU A 238 5.58 -14.46 13.44
N PHE A 239 5.34 -13.24 12.96
CA PHE A 239 4.29 -12.91 12.00
C PHE A 239 4.85 -12.15 10.81
N ALA A 240 4.19 -12.29 9.67
CA ALA A 240 4.27 -11.34 8.57
C ALA A 240 2.85 -10.93 8.16
N LEU A 241 2.65 -9.63 7.98
CA LEU A 241 1.38 -9.09 7.56
C LEU A 241 1.59 -8.18 6.34
N SER A 242 1.04 -8.58 5.20
CA SER A 242 1.20 -7.91 3.91
C SER A 242 -0.13 -7.73 3.19
N PHE A 243 -0.12 -7.06 2.05
CA PHE A 243 -1.22 -7.12 1.09
C PHE A 243 -1.35 -8.54 0.52
N ALA A 244 -2.57 -8.91 0.09
CA ALA A 244 -2.86 -10.29 -0.32
C ALA A 244 -2.29 -10.62 -1.71
N SER A 245 -2.49 -9.74 -2.72
CA SER A 245 -2.01 -9.95 -4.08
C SER A 245 -1.89 -8.64 -4.88
N GLY A 246 -1.06 -8.65 -5.91
CA GLY A 246 -0.97 -7.56 -6.89
C GLY A 246 -2.32 -7.31 -7.57
N GLU A 247 -3.05 -8.38 -7.90
CA GLU A 247 -4.36 -8.30 -8.53
C GLU A 247 -5.39 -7.53 -7.69
N ASP A 248 -5.46 -7.80 -6.37
CA ASP A 248 -6.37 -7.06 -5.47
C ASP A 248 -6.02 -5.57 -5.38
N ILE A 249 -4.73 -5.21 -5.33
CA ILE A 249 -4.28 -3.82 -5.35
C ILE A 249 -4.61 -3.16 -6.70
N GLY A 250 -4.38 -3.88 -7.80
CA GLY A 250 -4.73 -3.41 -9.14
C GLY A 250 -6.22 -3.17 -9.32
N ARG A 251 -7.07 -4.08 -8.79
CA ARG A 251 -8.53 -3.93 -8.79
C ARG A 251 -8.98 -2.68 -8.03
N GLN A 252 -8.41 -2.43 -6.84
CA GLN A 252 -8.66 -1.20 -6.08
C GLN A 252 -8.26 0.05 -6.88
N ALA A 253 -7.11 0.03 -7.56
CA ALA A 253 -6.66 1.13 -8.41
C ALA A 253 -7.62 1.36 -9.60
N GLY A 254 -8.14 0.29 -10.21
CA GLY A 254 -9.15 0.35 -11.28
C GLY A 254 -10.46 1.00 -10.82
N GLU A 255 -10.93 0.70 -9.60
CA GLU A 255 -12.11 1.34 -9.00
C GLU A 255 -11.89 2.87 -8.81
N LEU A 256 -10.69 3.28 -8.36
CA LEU A 256 -10.34 4.69 -8.21
C LEU A 256 -10.25 5.39 -9.59
N ALA A 257 -9.64 4.73 -10.58
CA ALA A 257 -9.57 5.23 -11.96
C ALA A 257 -10.96 5.43 -12.56
N GLN A 258 -11.87 4.49 -12.32
CA GLN A 258 -13.26 4.58 -12.79
C GLN A 258 -13.99 5.79 -12.17
N ALA A 259 -13.76 6.07 -10.89
CA ALA A 259 -14.34 7.25 -10.23
C ALA A 259 -13.83 8.56 -10.85
N ILE A 260 -12.53 8.65 -11.16
CA ILE A 260 -11.90 9.82 -11.78
C ILE A 260 -12.39 10.01 -13.22
N LEU A 261 -12.36 8.96 -14.02
CA LEU A 261 -12.79 8.99 -15.42
C LEU A 261 -14.31 9.16 -15.55
N GLY A 262 -15.07 8.87 -14.48
CA GLY A 262 -16.49 9.18 -14.32
C GLY A 262 -16.77 10.64 -13.92
N GLY A 263 -15.74 11.50 -13.81
CA GLY A 263 -15.86 12.94 -13.60
C GLY A 263 -15.53 13.44 -12.19
N ARG A 264 -15.08 12.59 -11.25
CA ARG A 264 -14.55 13.06 -9.96
C ARG A 264 -13.15 13.61 -10.12
N ALA A 265 -12.86 14.75 -9.50
CA ALA A 265 -11.48 15.26 -9.46
C ALA A 265 -10.58 14.26 -8.70
N ALA A 266 -9.37 14.02 -9.18
CA ALA A 266 -8.43 13.09 -8.52
C ALA A 266 -8.11 13.53 -7.09
N ALA A 267 -8.10 14.84 -6.81
CA ALA A 267 -7.94 15.40 -5.48
C ALA A 267 -9.04 14.99 -4.48
N ASP A 268 -10.25 14.71 -4.98
CA ASP A 268 -11.41 14.31 -4.18
C ASP A 268 -11.55 12.79 -4.03
N VAL A 269 -10.64 12.04 -4.65
CA VAL A 269 -10.58 10.59 -4.56
C VAL A 269 -9.43 10.20 -3.62
N PRO A 270 -9.71 9.85 -2.35
CA PRO A 270 -8.65 9.51 -1.41
C PRO A 270 -7.93 8.23 -1.85
N PHE A 271 -6.62 8.19 -1.63
CA PHE A 271 -5.89 6.93 -1.82
C PHE A 271 -6.33 5.88 -0.80
N THR A 272 -6.14 4.62 -1.13
CA THR A 272 -6.51 3.49 -0.27
C THR A 272 -5.28 2.67 0.13
N ASN A 273 -5.33 2.08 1.32
CA ASN A 273 -4.41 1.00 1.72
C ASN A 273 -4.94 -0.35 1.22
N ALA A 274 -4.12 -1.39 1.31
CA ALA A 274 -4.52 -2.75 0.97
C ALA A 274 -5.78 -3.16 1.76
N ARG A 275 -6.84 -3.59 1.07
CA ARG A 275 -8.09 -4.05 1.68
C ARG A 275 -8.02 -5.51 2.07
N LYS A 276 -7.40 -6.35 1.23
CA LYS A 276 -7.18 -7.76 1.53
C LYS A 276 -5.75 -7.95 2.01
N LEU A 277 -5.61 -8.67 3.11
CA LEU A 277 -4.34 -8.89 3.77
C LEU A 277 -3.97 -10.37 3.77
N HIS A 278 -2.68 -10.63 3.75
CA HIS A 278 -2.08 -11.94 3.89
C HIS A 278 -1.33 -12.00 5.21
N LEU A 279 -1.73 -12.94 6.07
CA LEU A 279 -1.12 -13.19 7.37
C LEU A 279 -0.35 -14.51 7.34
N THR A 280 0.97 -14.44 7.53
CA THR A 280 1.82 -15.62 7.76
C THR A 280 2.16 -15.72 9.24
N VAL A 281 1.98 -16.92 9.79
CA VAL A 281 2.32 -17.28 11.17
C VAL A 281 3.47 -18.29 11.15
N ASN A 282 4.54 -18.01 11.90
CA ASN A 282 5.69 -18.90 12.04
C ASN A 282 5.67 -19.63 13.38
N LEU A 283 5.23 -20.89 13.38
CA LEU A 283 5.17 -21.73 14.59
C LEU A 283 6.56 -22.14 15.10
N LYS A 284 7.56 -22.28 14.20
CA LYS A 284 8.95 -22.51 14.63
C LYS A 284 9.50 -21.33 15.42
N ALA A 285 9.18 -20.11 14.98
CA ALA A 285 9.54 -18.90 15.73
C ALA A 285 8.77 -18.83 17.06
N ALA A 286 7.48 -19.13 17.09
CA ALA A 286 6.69 -19.19 18.32
C ALA A 286 7.31 -20.15 19.33
N GLN A 287 7.64 -21.37 18.92
CA GLN A 287 8.28 -22.37 19.80
C GLN A 287 9.62 -21.87 20.35
N LYS A 288 10.49 -21.30 19.53
CA LYS A 288 11.79 -20.75 19.96
C LYS A 288 11.65 -19.58 20.92
N LEU A 289 10.61 -18.76 20.75
CA LEU A 289 10.31 -17.63 21.63
C LEU A 289 9.61 -18.07 22.93
N GLY A 290 9.08 -19.30 22.98
CA GLY A 290 8.29 -19.81 24.09
C GLY A 290 6.88 -19.20 24.15
N LEU A 291 6.31 -18.90 22.96
CA LEU A 291 5.00 -18.28 22.81
C LEU A 291 3.98 -19.31 22.30
N GLU A 292 2.79 -19.28 22.87
CA GLU A 292 1.63 -19.95 22.34
C GLU A 292 0.82 -18.98 21.46
N ILE A 293 0.44 -19.44 20.27
CA ILE A 293 -0.33 -18.62 19.32
C ILE A 293 -1.82 -18.86 19.55
N PRO A 294 -2.58 -17.82 19.91
CA PRO A 294 -4.02 -17.95 20.11
C PRO A 294 -4.75 -18.53 18.88
N PRO A 295 -5.72 -19.45 19.07
CA PRO A 295 -6.50 -20.03 17.97
C PRO A 295 -7.15 -19.00 17.05
N ALA A 296 -7.56 -17.85 17.61
CA ALA A 296 -8.14 -16.74 16.86
C ALA A 296 -7.15 -16.10 15.84
N ILE A 297 -5.84 -16.17 16.08
CA ILE A 297 -4.82 -15.74 15.12
C ILE A 297 -4.61 -16.82 14.07
N LEU A 298 -4.50 -18.10 14.51
CA LEU A 298 -4.28 -19.23 13.60
C LEU A 298 -5.41 -19.39 12.60
N SER A 299 -6.67 -19.21 13.01
CA SER A 299 -7.83 -19.31 12.11
C SER A 299 -7.86 -18.24 11.01
N ARG A 300 -7.14 -17.13 11.20
CA ARG A 300 -7.00 -16.04 10.23
C ARG A 300 -5.72 -16.14 9.41
N ALA A 301 -4.82 -17.04 9.75
CA ALA A 301 -3.57 -17.21 9.03
C ALA A 301 -3.84 -17.69 7.60
N THR A 302 -3.27 -16.99 6.64
CA THR A 302 -3.29 -17.38 5.23
C THR A 302 -2.20 -18.41 4.94
N SER A 303 -1.09 -18.33 5.69
CA SER A 303 0.05 -19.23 5.60
C SER A 303 0.60 -19.55 7.00
N VAL A 304 1.06 -20.79 7.19
CA VAL A 304 1.65 -21.26 8.45
C VAL A 304 2.98 -21.97 8.16
N ILE A 305 4.07 -21.49 8.76
CA ILE A 305 5.38 -22.12 8.72
C ILE A 305 5.51 -23.05 9.94
N GLN A 306 5.62 -24.36 9.64
CA GLN A 306 5.74 -25.45 10.64
C GLN A 306 7.19 -25.93 10.76
#